data_f27cd594332996167e77469b4f7d8ed1
#
_entry.id   f27cd594332996167e77469b4f7d8ed1
#
_cell.length_a   1.000
_cell.length_b   1.000
_cell.length_c   1.000
_cell.angle_alpha   90.00
_cell.angle_beta   90.00
_cell.angle_gamma   90.00
#
_symmetry.space_group_name_H-M   'P 1'
#
loop_
_entity.id
_entity.type
_entity.pdbx_description
1 polymer ?
#
loop_
_entity_poly.entity_id
_entity_poly.type
_entity_poly.pdbx_seq_one_letter_code
_entity_poly.pdbx_strand_id
1 'polypeptide(L)'
;MRNDHLRLVTDAGASLDLGWDYGIPYQMDGLSGVDVTLKTAQGVNQQGVTVEGQSVEGVPHEIIADFWGPDGERQANLFLQKLPFFTSGTAYFGDKYFSRFFLQKTPYTVQLHPYPRLDFLLYRPKPYWYSLESQNAVMGGFVPQFRFPVCYDSHQYSEWRQSYFLNVRNPGALPVPFTAILRSSGIVVDPAIRNSTTGEHIGFDTTLNKGDVLEIYRTTTDRLAVKLISGGVETNAFALLDEDSDLMELHPGDNVLTADAASGREGLQASISFYPLAVGILPEVMK
;
A
#
# COMPACT_ATOMS: atom_id res chain seq x y z
N MET A 1 -2.75 -19.79 -19.55
CA MET A 1 -3.73 -19.61 -18.46
C MET A 1 -4.00 -18.13 -18.35
N ARG A 2 -5.26 -17.70 -18.40
CA ARG A 2 -5.59 -16.29 -18.14
C ARG A 2 -5.33 -16.03 -16.67
N ASN A 3 -4.43 -15.10 -16.34
CA ASN A 3 -4.15 -14.66 -14.98
C ASN A 3 -5.23 -13.66 -14.49
N ASP A 4 -6.48 -14.01 -14.77
CA ASP A 4 -7.65 -13.21 -14.38
C ASP A 4 -8.17 -13.67 -13.00
N HIS A 5 -7.27 -14.06 -12.11
CA HIS A 5 -7.65 -14.46 -10.76
C HIS A 5 -8.01 -13.22 -9.94
N LEU A 6 -9.23 -13.17 -9.45
CA LEU A 6 -9.68 -12.19 -8.48
C LEU A 6 -9.99 -12.90 -7.17
N ARG A 7 -9.25 -12.58 -6.13
CA ARG A 7 -9.51 -13.03 -4.77
C ARG A 7 -10.05 -11.90 -3.92
N LEU A 8 -11.20 -12.11 -3.31
CA LEU A 8 -11.79 -11.19 -2.35
C LEU A 8 -11.61 -11.78 -0.94
N VAL A 9 -10.92 -11.06 -0.08
CA VAL A 9 -10.76 -11.42 1.33
C VAL A 9 -11.50 -10.39 2.17
N THR A 10 -12.57 -10.82 2.84
CA THR A 10 -13.37 -9.92 3.67
C THR A 10 -12.70 -9.69 5.02
N ASP A 11 -13.02 -8.56 5.68
CA ASP A 11 -12.52 -8.28 7.03
C ASP A 11 -13.03 -9.29 8.07
N ALA A 12 -14.13 -9.99 7.78
CA ALA A 12 -14.63 -11.10 8.57
C ALA A 12 -13.87 -12.42 8.35
N GLY A 13 -12.83 -12.43 7.49
CA GLY A 13 -11.99 -13.60 7.21
C GLY A 13 -12.52 -14.53 6.14
N ALA A 14 -13.63 -14.23 5.45
CA ALA A 14 -14.09 -15.03 4.33
C ALA A 14 -13.21 -14.77 3.08
N SER A 15 -12.83 -15.85 2.39
CA SER A 15 -12.13 -15.77 1.10
C SER A 15 -13.02 -16.30 -0.03
N LEU A 16 -12.98 -15.60 -1.16
CA LEU A 16 -13.72 -15.92 -2.38
C LEU A 16 -12.77 -15.78 -3.56
N ASP A 17 -12.65 -16.82 -4.36
CA ASP A 17 -11.79 -16.87 -5.52
C ASP A 17 -12.65 -16.95 -6.79
N LEU A 18 -12.41 -16.04 -7.74
CA LEU A 18 -13.05 -15.93 -9.03
C LEU A 18 -12.01 -16.10 -10.13
N GLY A 19 -12.38 -16.75 -11.20
CA GLY A 19 -11.53 -17.01 -12.35
C GLY A 19 -11.81 -18.37 -12.98
N TRP A 20 -11.26 -18.58 -14.15
CA TRP A 20 -11.44 -19.83 -14.91
C TRP A 20 -10.91 -21.06 -14.16
N ASP A 21 -9.78 -20.92 -13.47
CA ASP A 21 -9.15 -22.01 -12.72
C ASP A 21 -9.98 -22.43 -11.48
N TYR A 22 -10.90 -21.58 -11.04
CA TYR A 22 -11.80 -21.82 -9.90
C TYR A 22 -13.21 -22.24 -10.35
N GLY A 23 -13.45 -22.37 -11.67
CA GLY A 23 -14.76 -22.70 -12.22
C GLY A 23 -15.80 -21.56 -12.10
N ILE A 24 -15.37 -20.35 -11.76
CA ILE A 24 -16.21 -19.16 -11.60
C ILE A 24 -15.64 -18.05 -12.49
N PRO A 25 -15.81 -18.13 -13.82
CA PRO A 25 -15.40 -17.03 -14.70
C PRO A 25 -16.18 -15.77 -14.36
N TYR A 26 -15.54 -14.61 -14.55
CA TYR A 26 -16.13 -13.34 -14.23
C TYR A 26 -15.74 -12.27 -15.24
N GLN A 27 -16.52 -11.20 -15.26
CA GLN A 27 -16.24 -9.92 -15.93
C GLN A 27 -16.16 -8.84 -14.87
N MET A 28 -15.22 -7.93 -14.99
CA MET A 28 -15.01 -6.82 -14.08
C MET A 28 -14.61 -5.58 -14.89
N ASP A 29 -15.32 -4.48 -14.66
CA ASP A 29 -15.05 -3.20 -15.27
C ASP A 29 -14.17 -2.30 -14.38
N GLY A 30 -13.60 -1.23 -14.95
CA GLY A 30 -12.89 -0.19 -14.20
C GLY A 30 -11.49 -0.58 -13.70
N LEU A 31 -10.86 -1.61 -14.27
CA LEU A 31 -9.49 -2.00 -13.93
C LEU A 31 -8.46 -0.93 -14.32
N SER A 32 -8.74 -0.18 -15.39
CA SER A 32 -7.90 0.91 -15.89
C SER A 32 -8.76 2.12 -16.23
N GLY A 33 -8.17 3.30 -16.09
CA GLY A 33 -8.86 4.56 -16.27
C GLY A 33 -9.61 5.00 -15.01
N VAL A 34 -9.55 6.30 -14.76
CA VAL A 34 -10.21 6.95 -13.62
C VAL A 34 -10.69 8.31 -14.10
N ASP A 35 -11.94 8.65 -13.78
CA ASP A 35 -12.48 9.94 -14.11
C ASP A 35 -11.93 11.02 -13.18
N VAL A 36 -11.48 12.11 -13.78
CA VAL A 36 -11.01 13.30 -13.07
C VAL A 36 -12.04 14.39 -13.17
N THR A 37 -12.58 14.82 -12.05
CA THR A 37 -13.50 15.96 -11.98
C THR A 37 -12.71 17.26 -11.88
N LEU A 38 -12.95 18.17 -12.83
CA LEU A 38 -12.33 19.49 -12.85
C LEU A 38 -13.27 20.51 -12.24
N LYS A 39 -12.81 21.23 -11.23
CA LYS A 39 -13.49 22.42 -10.72
C LYS A 39 -13.02 23.62 -11.55
N THR A 40 -13.93 24.23 -12.29
CA THR A 40 -13.61 25.33 -13.21
C THR A 40 -14.37 26.59 -12.85
N ALA A 41 -13.76 27.76 -13.11
CA ALA A 41 -14.39 29.07 -13.06
C ALA A 41 -14.22 29.80 -14.39
N GLN A 42 -15.17 30.67 -14.72
CA GLN A 42 -15.12 31.50 -15.92
C GLN A 42 -15.33 32.95 -15.53
N GLY A 43 -14.37 33.81 -15.87
CA GLY A 43 -14.47 35.25 -15.70
C GLY A 43 -15.35 35.91 -16.77
N VAL A 44 -15.83 37.12 -16.49
CA VAL A 44 -16.56 37.92 -17.47
C VAL A 44 -15.66 38.24 -18.69
N ASN A 45 -16.14 37.90 -19.88
CA ASN A 45 -15.40 38.00 -21.14
C ASN A 45 -14.17 37.11 -21.29
N GLN A 46 -14.01 36.11 -20.44
CA GLN A 46 -12.96 35.10 -20.57
C GLN A 46 -13.33 34.10 -21.67
N GLN A 47 -12.44 33.87 -22.64
CA GLN A 47 -12.54 32.77 -23.58
C GLN A 47 -11.92 31.51 -22.91
N GLY A 48 -12.75 30.46 -22.77
CA GLY A 48 -12.39 29.25 -22.04
C GLY A 48 -12.65 29.36 -20.54
N VAL A 49 -12.09 28.42 -19.76
CA VAL A 49 -12.27 28.32 -18.30
C VAL A 49 -10.92 28.23 -17.59
N THR A 50 -10.87 28.71 -16.37
CA THR A 50 -9.74 28.48 -15.46
C THR A 50 -10.01 27.25 -14.61
N VAL A 51 -9.07 26.31 -14.54
CA VAL A 51 -9.15 25.14 -13.66
C VAL A 51 -8.68 25.56 -12.27
N GLU A 52 -9.60 25.57 -11.30
CA GLU A 52 -9.32 25.94 -9.90
C GLU A 52 -8.91 24.75 -9.05
N GLY A 53 -9.29 23.53 -9.46
CA GLY A 53 -8.97 22.32 -8.72
C GLY A 53 -9.32 21.05 -9.50
N GLN A 54 -8.78 19.95 -9.02
CA GLN A 54 -9.00 18.62 -9.58
C GLN A 54 -9.27 17.65 -8.43
N SER A 55 -10.19 16.72 -8.62
CA SER A 55 -10.46 15.65 -7.69
C SER A 55 -10.70 14.34 -8.43
N VAL A 56 -10.32 13.25 -7.79
CA VAL A 56 -10.55 11.89 -8.28
C VAL A 56 -11.39 11.18 -7.22
N GLU A 57 -12.49 10.61 -7.64
CA GLU A 57 -13.36 9.83 -6.76
C GLU A 57 -12.92 8.36 -6.72
N GLY A 58 -13.46 7.61 -5.76
CA GLY A 58 -13.29 6.16 -5.74
C GLY A 58 -13.99 5.52 -6.95
N VAL A 59 -13.55 4.32 -7.31
CA VAL A 59 -13.96 3.64 -8.53
C VAL A 59 -14.95 2.52 -8.19
N PRO A 60 -16.19 2.54 -8.73
CA PRO A 60 -17.08 1.40 -8.67
C PRO A 60 -16.62 0.33 -9.69
N HIS A 61 -16.73 -0.93 -9.30
CA HIS A 61 -16.43 -2.09 -10.15
C HIS A 61 -17.66 -2.99 -10.18
N GLU A 62 -18.31 -3.05 -11.32
CA GLU A 62 -19.35 -4.05 -11.56
C GLU A 62 -18.70 -5.39 -11.86
N ILE A 63 -19.10 -6.42 -11.12
CA ILE A 63 -18.59 -7.77 -11.28
C ILE A 63 -19.75 -8.70 -11.58
N ILE A 64 -19.66 -9.34 -12.74
CA ILE A 64 -20.59 -10.38 -13.17
C ILE A 64 -19.87 -11.72 -13.11
N ALA A 65 -20.32 -12.61 -12.24
CA ALA A 65 -19.72 -13.93 -12.03
C ALA A 65 -20.66 -15.06 -12.48
N ASP A 66 -20.12 -16.00 -13.23
CA ASP A 66 -20.82 -17.16 -13.76
C ASP A 66 -20.44 -18.42 -12.97
N PHE A 67 -21.41 -19.13 -12.43
CA PHE A 67 -21.21 -20.33 -11.60
C PHE A 67 -21.54 -21.58 -12.42
N TRP A 68 -20.54 -22.14 -13.07
CA TRP A 68 -20.70 -23.26 -13.98
C TRP A 68 -20.56 -24.61 -13.29
N GLY A 69 -21.11 -25.65 -13.95
CA GLY A 69 -20.97 -27.03 -13.50
C GLY A 69 -22.06 -27.51 -12.53
N PRO A 70 -21.98 -28.77 -12.10
CA PRO A 70 -23.01 -29.41 -11.30
C PRO A 70 -23.15 -28.80 -9.88
N ASP A 71 -22.09 -28.17 -9.38
CA ASP A 71 -22.06 -27.51 -8.06
C ASP A 71 -22.32 -25.99 -8.14
N GLY A 72 -22.64 -25.44 -9.32
CA GLY A 72 -22.77 -24.00 -9.54
C GLY A 72 -23.79 -23.33 -8.62
N GLU A 73 -24.96 -23.93 -8.43
CA GLU A 73 -25.99 -23.38 -7.52
C GLU A 73 -25.50 -23.37 -6.04
N ARG A 74 -24.82 -24.41 -5.61
CA ARG A 74 -24.27 -24.47 -4.25
C ARG A 74 -23.20 -23.43 -4.06
N GLN A 75 -22.30 -23.26 -5.04
CA GLN A 75 -21.25 -22.24 -4.99
C GLN A 75 -21.84 -20.81 -5.01
N ALA A 76 -22.84 -20.55 -5.85
CA ALA A 76 -23.55 -19.27 -5.89
C ALA A 76 -24.21 -18.94 -4.54
N ASN A 77 -24.87 -19.91 -3.92
CA ASN A 77 -25.47 -19.73 -2.60
C ASN A 77 -24.43 -19.45 -1.51
N LEU A 78 -23.29 -20.14 -1.54
CA LEU A 78 -22.18 -19.84 -0.61
C LEU A 78 -21.61 -18.44 -0.85
N PHE A 79 -21.53 -18.02 -2.10
CA PHE A 79 -21.06 -16.69 -2.46
C PHE A 79 -21.98 -15.58 -1.90
N LEU A 80 -23.30 -15.73 -2.06
CA LEU A 80 -24.30 -14.84 -1.49
C LEU A 80 -24.18 -14.71 0.04
N GLN A 81 -23.89 -15.81 0.73
CA GLN A 81 -23.76 -15.82 2.19
C GLN A 81 -22.46 -15.17 2.68
N LYS A 82 -21.38 -15.22 1.89
CA LYS A 82 -20.08 -14.68 2.25
C LYS A 82 -19.92 -13.17 1.98
N LEU A 83 -20.84 -12.58 1.20
CA LEU A 83 -20.87 -11.14 0.88
C LEU A 83 -22.18 -10.49 1.34
N PRO A 84 -22.48 -10.49 2.65
CA PRO A 84 -23.64 -9.78 3.18
C PRO A 84 -23.47 -8.26 3.03
N PHE A 85 -24.52 -7.49 3.29
CA PHE A 85 -24.44 -6.03 3.34
C PHE A 85 -23.40 -5.55 4.37
N PHE A 86 -22.80 -4.39 4.12
CA PHE A 86 -21.71 -3.77 4.88
C PHE A 86 -20.39 -4.56 4.85
N THR A 87 -20.23 -5.48 3.91
CA THR A 87 -18.94 -6.16 3.72
C THR A 87 -17.89 -5.21 3.19
N SER A 88 -16.72 -5.27 3.80
CA SER A 88 -15.47 -4.64 3.32
C SER A 88 -14.35 -5.65 3.36
N GLY A 89 -13.27 -5.35 2.64
CA GLY A 89 -12.15 -6.28 2.58
C GLY A 89 -11.05 -5.80 1.63
N THR A 90 -10.21 -6.75 1.23
CA THR A 90 -9.14 -6.56 0.26
C THR A 90 -9.37 -7.41 -0.97
N ALA A 91 -9.35 -6.79 -2.13
CA ALA A 91 -9.39 -7.45 -3.43
C ALA A 91 -7.95 -7.62 -3.94
N TYR A 92 -7.59 -8.84 -4.31
CA TYR A 92 -6.31 -9.19 -4.93
C TYR A 92 -6.56 -9.55 -6.39
N PHE A 93 -5.79 -8.95 -7.29
CA PHE A 93 -5.91 -9.16 -8.72
C PHE A 93 -4.62 -9.70 -9.32
N GLY A 94 -4.70 -10.87 -9.95
CA GLY A 94 -3.61 -11.51 -10.68
C GLY A 94 -2.35 -11.77 -9.87
N ASP A 95 -2.45 -11.99 -8.56
CA ASP A 95 -1.32 -12.19 -7.63
C ASP A 95 -0.24 -11.09 -7.67
N LYS A 96 -0.57 -9.92 -8.23
CA LYS A 96 0.35 -8.80 -8.40
C LYS A 96 -0.14 -7.52 -7.75
N TYR A 97 -1.44 -7.35 -7.65
CA TYR A 97 -2.05 -6.12 -7.19
C TYR A 97 -3.08 -6.38 -6.12
N PHE A 98 -3.26 -5.41 -5.24
CA PHE A 98 -4.35 -5.42 -4.26
C PHE A 98 -4.93 -4.03 -4.07
N SER A 99 -6.18 -3.97 -3.62
CA SER A 99 -6.83 -2.74 -3.21
C SER A 99 -7.90 -3.02 -2.16
N ARG A 100 -8.18 -2.03 -1.33
CA ARG A 100 -9.29 -2.06 -0.41
C ARG A 100 -10.61 -1.95 -1.18
N PHE A 101 -11.63 -2.70 -0.76
CA PHE A 101 -12.97 -2.58 -1.32
C PHE A 101 -14.04 -2.46 -0.22
N PHE A 102 -15.15 -1.88 -0.62
CA PHE A 102 -16.42 -1.89 0.11
C PHE A 102 -17.50 -2.44 -0.82
N LEU A 103 -18.38 -3.28 -0.29
CA LEU A 103 -19.50 -3.80 -1.05
C LEU A 103 -20.55 -2.70 -1.19
N GLN A 104 -20.73 -2.16 -2.39
CA GLN A 104 -21.71 -1.12 -2.68
C GLN A 104 -23.08 -1.72 -3.03
N LYS A 105 -23.09 -2.88 -3.68
CA LYS A 105 -24.28 -3.65 -4.01
C LYS A 105 -24.02 -5.12 -3.72
N THR A 106 -24.88 -5.71 -2.91
CA THR A 106 -24.77 -7.14 -2.60
C THR A 106 -25.02 -8.00 -3.85
N PRO A 107 -24.39 -9.18 -3.94
CA PRO A 107 -24.64 -10.08 -5.05
C PRO A 107 -26.14 -10.38 -5.20
N TYR A 108 -26.65 -10.27 -6.42
CA TYR A 108 -28.01 -10.64 -6.77
C TYR A 108 -28.00 -11.51 -8.03
N THR A 109 -29.01 -12.35 -8.15
CA THR A 109 -29.12 -13.27 -9.25
C THR A 109 -29.68 -12.55 -10.49
N VAL A 110 -28.88 -12.52 -11.56
CA VAL A 110 -29.29 -12.02 -12.88
C VAL A 110 -29.93 -13.12 -13.71
N GLN A 111 -29.40 -14.36 -13.56
CA GLN A 111 -29.84 -15.54 -14.31
C GLN A 111 -29.68 -16.79 -13.45
N LEU A 112 -30.60 -17.75 -13.58
CA LEU A 112 -30.52 -19.06 -12.92
C LEU A 112 -30.17 -20.20 -13.89
N HIS A 113 -30.68 -20.14 -15.10
CA HIS A 113 -30.52 -21.19 -16.10
C HIS A 113 -29.82 -20.67 -17.37
N PRO A 114 -28.91 -21.46 -17.99
CA PRO A 114 -28.52 -22.84 -17.66
C PRO A 114 -27.58 -22.96 -16.45
N TYR A 115 -27.08 -21.87 -15.91
CA TYR A 115 -26.25 -21.78 -14.71
C TYR A 115 -26.50 -20.44 -13.99
N PRO A 116 -26.27 -20.37 -12.66
CA PRO A 116 -26.41 -19.11 -11.93
C PRO A 116 -25.38 -18.06 -12.38
N ARG A 117 -25.88 -16.85 -12.56
CA ARG A 117 -25.10 -15.64 -12.82
C ARG A 117 -25.42 -14.62 -11.74
N LEU A 118 -24.41 -14.18 -11.03
CA LEU A 118 -24.52 -13.13 -10.01
C LEU A 118 -23.87 -11.84 -10.49
N ASP A 119 -24.50 -10.73 -10.15
CA ASP A 119 -23.99 -9.38 -10.36
C ASP A 119 -23.86 -8.70 -8.99
N PHE A 120 -22.75 -8.01 -8.75
CA PHE A 120 -22.51 -7.24 -7.54
C PHE A 120 -21.55 -6.09 -7.83
N LEU A 121 -21.58 -5.07 -6.97
CA LEU A 121 -20.79 -3.86 -7.13
C LEU A 121 -19.83 -3.69 -5.95
N LEU A 122 -18.56 -3.65 -6.26
CA LEU A 122 -17.50 -3.28 -5.31
C LEU A 122 -17.15 -1.81 -5.53
N TYR A 123 -16.95 -1.09 -4.44
CA TYR A 123 -16.45 0.28 -4.47
C TYR A 123 -15.02 0.31 -3.92
N ARG A 124 -14.09 0.76 -4.74
CA ARG A 124 -12.70 0.99 -4.36
C ARG A 124 -12.53 2.48 -4.01
N PRO A 125 -12.28 2.82 -2.73
CA PRO A 125 -12.24 4.22 -2.30
C PRO A 125 -11.01 4.98 -2.80
N LYS A 126 -9.92 4.26 -3.13
CA LYS A 126 -8.72 4.84 -3.71
C LYS A 126 -8.64 4.54 -5.21
N PRO A 127 -8.33 5.52 -6.07
CA PRO A 127 -8.36 5.36 -7.53
C PRO A 127 -7.16 4.60 -8.10
N TYR A 128 -6.39 3.92 -7.27
CA TYR A 128 -5.19 3.19 -7.65
C TYR A 128 -5.12 1.81 -6.99
N TRP A 129 -4.26 0.97 -7.52
CA TRP A 129 -3.93 -0.34 -7.00
C TRP A 129 -2.57 -0.31 -6.31
N TYR A 130 -2.39 -1.12 -5.28
CA TYR A 130 -1.10 -1.35 -4.64
C TYR A 130 -0.44 -2.58 -5.28
N SER A 131 0.86 -2.50 -5.58
CA SER A 131 1.64 -3.69 -5.94
C SER A 131 1.76 -4.61 -4.73
N LEU A 132 1.66 -5.93 -4.92
CA LEU A 132 1.95 -6.92 -3.86
C LEU A 132 3.44 -6.98 -3.52
N GLU A 133 4.31 -6.59 -4.44
CA GLU A 133 5.75 -6.51 -4.21
C GLU A 133 6.07 -5.26 -3.38
N SER A 134 6.25 -5.45 -2.06
CA SER A 134 6.73 -4.38 -1.20
C SER A 134 8.17 -4.04 -1.52
N GLN A 135 8.48 -2.74 -1.53
CA GLN A 135 9.84 -2.24 -1.60
C GLN A 135 10.33 -1.96 -0.18
N ASN A 136 11.53 -2.47 0.14
CA ASN A 136 12.13 -2.30 1.45
C ASN A 136 13.53 -1.73 1.31
N ALA A 137 13.87 -0.78 2.16
CA ALA A 137 15.17 -0.15 2.19
C ALA A 137 15.59 0.12 3.64
N VAL A 138 16.86 -0.08 3.96
CA VAL A 138 17.41 0.05 5.32
C VAL A 138 18.59 0.99 5.30
N MET A 139 18.59 1.97 6.20
CA MET A 139 19.72 2.87 6.42
C MET A 139 20.72 2.25 7.37
N GLY A 140 21.94 2.05 6.89
CA GLY A 140 22.97 1.34 7.62
C GLY A 140 22.69 -0.17 7.74
N GLY A 141 23.73 -0.96 7.86
CA GLY A 141 23.58 -2.40 8.00
C GLY A 141 24.89 -3.14 7.74
N PHE A 142 24.82 -4.45 7.93
CA PHE A 142 25.91 -5.32 7.56
C PHE A 142 25.93 -5.51 6.05
N VAL A 143 27.03 -5.08 5.41
CA VAL A 143 27.28 -5.37 4.00
C VAL A 143 27.98 -6.72 3.94
N PRO A 144 27.37 -7.76 3.33
CA PRO A 144 28.04 -9.06 3.19
C PRO A 144 29.27 -8.91 2.30
N GLN A 145 30.41 -9.34 2.81
CA GLN A 145 31.69 -9.28 2.10
C GLN A 145 32.15 -10.65 1.57
N PHE A 146 31.26 -11.63 1.64
CA PHE A 146 31.59 -12.99 1.20
C PHE A 146 31.62 -13.09 -0.33
N ARG A 147 32.79 -13.47 -0.89
CA ARG A 147 32.99 -13.69 -2.33
C ARG A 147 33.61 -15.04 -2.59
N PHE A 148 33.18 -15.74 -3.62
CA PHE A 148 33.86 -16.95 -4.11
C PHE A 148 34.70 -16.63 -5.36
N PRO A 149 35.90 -17.27 -5.57
CA PRO A 149 36.62 -18.21 -4.69
C PRO A 149 37.34 -17.49 -3.57
N VAL A 150 37.55 -18.18 -2.46
CA VAL A 150 38.14 -17.65 -1.24
C VAL A 150 39.54 -18.23 -1.01
N CYS A 151 40.55 -17.37 -0.87
CA CYS A 151 41.87 -17.72 -0.30
C CYS A 151 41.96 -17.15 1.11
N TYR A 152 42.26 -17.98 2.10
CA TYR A 152 42.22 -17.62 3.52
C TYR A 152 43.61 -17.13 4.01
N ASP A 153 43.71 -15.80 4.25
CA ASP A 153 44.69 -15.27 5.21
C ASP A 153 43.99 -14.43 6.31
N SER A 154 42.87 -13.85 6.02
CA SER A 154 41.90 -13.26 6.99
C SER A 154 40.57 -13.08 6.32
N HIS A 155 39.46 -13.45 7.00
CA HIS A 155 38.14 -13.37 6.42
C HIS A 155 37.23 -12.42 7.21
N GLN A 156 36.76 -11.38 6.54
CA GLN A 156 35.71 -10.53 7.02
C GLN A 156 34.41 -10.99 6.35
N TYR A 157 33.50 -11.59 7.13
CA TYR A 157 32.21 -12.10 6.62
C TYR A 157 31.22 -11.01 6.30
N SER A 158 31.30 -9.88 7.02
CA SER A 158 30.47 -8.70 6.83
C SER A 158 31.17 -7.47 7.42
N GLU A 159 30.88 -6.32 6.88
CA GLU A 159 31.30 -5.02 7.39
C GLU A 159 30.04 -4.24 7.79
N TRP A 160 30.04 -3.68 9.01
CA TRP A 160 29.02 -2.72 9.40
C TRP A 160 29.33 -1.39 8.71
N ARG A 161 28.44 -0.97 7.80
CA ARG A 161 28.48 0.35 7.20
C ARG A 161 27.38 1.21 7.77
N GLN A 162 27.75 2.27 8.43
CA GLN A 162 26.82 3.29 8.85
C GLN A 162 26.53 4.20 7.66
N SER A 163 25.28 4.23 7.25
CA SER A 163 24.78 5.16 6.25
C SER A 163 23.61 5.92 6.84
N TYR A 164 23.71 7.23 6.82
CA TYR A 164 22.62 8.11 7.25
C TYR A 164 21.72 8.51 6.08
N PHE A 165 22.09 8.12 4.87
CA PHE A 165 21.36 8.41 3.65
C PHE A 165 20.87 7.12 3.00
N LEU A 166 19.67 7.18 2.47
CA LEU A 166 19.05 6.11 1.75
C LEU A 166 18.38 6.68 0.49
N ASN A 167 18.78 6.19 -0.67
CA ASN A 167 18.05 6.48 -1.89
C ASN A 167 16.94 5.44 -2.06
N VAL A 168 15.70 5.89 -1.97
CA VAL A 168 14.49 5.09 -2.14
C VAL A 168 13.83 5.48 -3.45
N ARG A 169 13.80 4.55 -4.40
CA ARG A 169 13.14 4.79 -5.68
C ARG A 169 11.70 4.33 -5.65
N ASN A 170 10.78 5.26 -5.85
CA ASN A 170 9.38 4.94 -6.14
C ASN A 170 9.22 4.72 -7.65
N PRO A 171 8.97 3.48 -8.11
CA PRO A 171 8.79 3.19 -9.54
C PRO A 171 7.41 3.57 -10.06
N GLY A 172 6.47 3.93 -9.17
CA GLY A 172 5.11 4.32 -9.51
C GLY A 172 5.02 5.72 -10.09
N ALA A 173 3.85 6.07 -10.61
CA ALA A 173 3.55 7.40 -11.17
C ALA A 173 2.94 8.37 -10.14
N LEU A 174 2.64 7.90 -8.94
CA LEU A 174 2.00 8.68 -7.87
C LEU A 174 2.87 8.71 -6.62
N PRO A 175 2.80 9.78 -5.82
CA PRO A 175 3.33 9.75 -4.46
C PRO A 175 2.73 8.60 -3.65
N VAL A 176 3.55 7.95 -2.84
CA VAL A 176 3.12 6.78 -2.07
C VAL A 176 3.45 6.96 -0.59
N PRO A 177 2.49 6.68 0.30
CA PRO A 177 2.76 6.61 1.71
C PRO A 177 3.68 5.42 2.03
N PHE A 178 4.48 5.55 3.06
CA PHE A 178 5.41 4.51 3.49
C PHE A 178 5.27 4.21 4.98
N THR A 179 5.77 3.07 5.38
CA THR A 179 6.00 2.71 6.78
C THR A 179 7.47 2.92 7.08
N ALA A 180 7.77 3.64 8.15
CA ALA A 180 9.13 3.81 8.64
C ALA A 180 9.27 3.20 10.04
N ILE A 181 10.36 2.49 10.27
CA ILE A 181 10.71 1.94 11.57
C ILE A 181 12.06 2.52 11.97
N LEU A 182 12.05 3.30 13.05
CA LEU A 182 13.23 3.85 13.70
C LEU A 182 13.60 2.98 14.90
N ARG A 183 14.81 2.43 14.92
CA ARG A 183 15.33 1.60 16.00
C ARG A 183 16.49 2.32 16.67
N SER A 184 16.50 2.32 17.99
CA SER A 184 17.59 2.90 18.77
C SER A 184 18.51 1.81 19.31
N SER A 185 19.82 1.94 19.05
CA SER A 185 20.90 1.13 19.66
C SER A 185 21.58 1.80 20.85
N GLY A 186 21.25 3.06 21.13
CA GLY A 186 21.78 3.90 22.20
C GLY A 186 20.71 4.90 22.68
N ILE A 187 21.12 6.03 23.22
CA ILE A 187 20.24 7.15 23.53
C ILE A 187 20.19 8.04 22.30
N VAL A 188 18.96 8.32 21.80
CA VAL A 188 18.70 9.17 20.62
C VAL A 188 17.68 10.22 21.04
N VAL A 189 18.03 11.49 20.88
CA VAL A 189 17.16 12.62 21.23
C VAL A 189 16.59 13.23 19.95
N ASP A 190 15.28 13.47 19.96
CA ASP A 190 14.51 14.08 18.88
C ASP A 190 14.81 13.45 17.51
N PRO A 191 14.48 12.15 17.34
CA PRO A 191 14.72 11.45 16.08
C PRO A 191 13.83 12.00 14.97
N ALA A 192 14.37 12.06 13.75
CA ALA A 192 13.64 12.53 12.58
C ALA A 192 14.01 11.73 11.31
N ILE A 193 13.10 11.71 10.35
CA ILE A 193 13.35 11.33 8.96
C ILE A 193 13.14 12.57 8.10
N ARG A 194 14.09 12.87 7.23
CA ARG A 194 14.02 13.99 6.28
C ARG A 194 14.12 13.46 4.87
N ASN A 195 13.31 14.00 3.97
CA ASN A 195 13.46 13.79 2.53
C ASN A 195 14.23 14.97 1.94
N SER A 196 15.51 14.76 1.65
CA SER A 196 16.37 15.83 1.06
C SER A 196 15.96 16.22 -0.36
N THR A 197 15.13 15.41 -1.04
CA THR A 197 14.63 15.73 -2.38
C THR A 197 13.47 16.73 -2.34
N THR A 198 12.56 16.60 -1.37
CA THR A 198 11.37 17.47 -1.22
C THR A 198 11.54 18.55 -0.16
N GLY A 199 12.43 18.34 0.79
CA GLY A 199 12.60 19.18 1.98
C GLY A 199 11.68 18.83 3.14
N GLU A 200 10.75 17.91 2.96
CA GLU A 200 9.80 17.46 3.97
C GLU A 200 10.50 16.66 5.09
N HIS A 201 9.93 16.67 6.28
CA HIS A 201 10.42 15.88 7.39
C HIS A 201 9.29 15.36 8.30
N ILE A 202 9.60 14.29 9.02
CA ILE A 202 8.81 13.79 10.16
C ILE A 202 9.76 13.72 11.35
N GLY A 203 9.52 14.55 12.35
CA GLY A 203 10.32 14.64 13.57
C GLY A 203 9.52 14.28 14.83
N PHE A 204 10.20 14.01 15.92
CA PHE A 204 9.60 13.63 17.18
C PHE A 204 10.30 14.32 18.35
N ASP A 205 9.52 14.93 19.23
CA ASP A 205 9.98 15.52 20.49
C ASP A 205 10.04 14.41 21.57
N THR A 206 11.08 13.59 21.50
CA THR A 206 11.24 12.47 22.43
C THR A 206 12.66 11.95 22.50
N THR A 207 12.94 11.23 23.59
CA THR A 207 14.21 10.50 23.73
C THR A 207 13.96 9.01 23.66
N LEU A 208 14.56 8.34 22.66
CA LEU A 208 14.58 6.90 22.53
C LEU A 208 15.76 6.32 23.32
N ASN A 209 15.49 5.31 24.14
CA ASN A 209 16.51 4.55 24.84
C ASN A 209 16.94 3.36 23.98
N LYS A 210 18.05 2.74 24.38
CA LYS A 210 18.54 1.53 23.71
C LYS A 210 17.47 0.44 23.68
N GLY A 211 17.12 -0.01 22.46
CA GLY A 211 16.14 -1.07 22.21
C GLY A 211 14.73 -0.54 21.93
N ASP A 212 14.48 0.76 22.08
CA ASP A 212 13.21 1.36 21.71
C ASP A 212 13.03 1.35 20.17
N VAL A 213 11.78 1.19 19.76
CA VAL A 213 11.39 1.19 18.35
C VAL A 213 10.23 2.14 18.16
N LEU A 214 10.38 3.08 17.23
CA LEU A 214 9.33 3.98 16.81
C LEU A 214 8.86 3.58 15.41
N GLU A 215 7.58 3.27 15.27
CA GLU A 215 6.96 2.87 14.02
C GLU A 215 6.00 3.94 13.54
N ILE A 216 6.22 4.42 12.33
CA ILE A 216 5.40 5.42 11.63
C ILE A 216 4.70 4.70 10.49
N TYR A 217 3.38 4.73 10.44
CA TYR A 217 2.63 4.00 9.40
C TYR A 217 1.29 4.68 9.08
N ARG A 218 0.66 4.24 7.99
CA ARG A 218 -0.72 4.63 7.66
C ARG A 218 -1.68 3.55 8.13
N THR A 219 -2.74 3.97 8.79
CA THR A 219 -3.85 3.07 9.15
C THR A 219 -4.65 2.65 7.91
N THR A 220 -5.52 1.66 8.07
CA THR A 220 -6.47 1.24 7.01
C THR A 220 -7.39 2.37 6.53
N THR A 221 -7.58 3.41 7.35
CA THR A 221 -8.34 4.62 7.02
C THR A 221 -7.44 5.75 6.50
N ASP A 222 -6.19 5.45 6.15
CA ASP A 222 -5.19 6.37 5.59
C ASP A 222 -4.80 7.53 6.51
N ARG A 223 -4.89 7.32 7.81
CA ARG A 223 -4.43 8.28 8.81
C ARG A 223 -3.02 7.95 9.23
N LEU A 224 -2.19 8.98 9.40
CA LEU A 224 -0.87 8.83 10.00
C LEU A 224 -1.03 8.30 11.43
N ALA A 225 -0.29 7.27 11.76
CA ALA A 225 -0.22 6.70 13.11
C ALA A 225 1.23 6.48 13.49
N VAL A 226 1.50 6.64 14.76
CA VAL A 226 2.82 6.46 15.37
C VAL A 226 2.70 5.56 16.57
N LYS A 227 3.57 4.56 16.64
CA LYS A 227 3.66 3.62 17.75
C LYS A 227 5.06 3.60 18.31
N LEU A 228 5.18 3.70 19.62
CA LEU A 228 6.43 3.49 20.34
C LEU A 228 6.38 2.14 21.05
N ILE A 229 7.40 1.32 20.82
CA ILE A 229 7.62 0.05 21.51
C ILE A 229 8.84 0.23 22.41
N SER A 230 8.61 0.24 23.71
CA SER A 230 9.67 0.38 24.73
C SER A 230 9.52 -0.74 25.77
N GLY A 231 10.60 -1.45 26.05
CA GLY A 231 10.57 -2.61 26.96
C GLY A 231 9.56 -3.69 26.61
N GLY A 232 9.17 -3.81 25.34
CA GLY A 232 8.15 -4.76 24.86
C GLY A 232 6.70 -4.27 25.03
N VAL A 233 6.49 -3.04 25.51
CA VAL A 233 5.17 -2.42 25.64
C VAL A 233 4.93 -1.48 24.46
N GLU A 234 3.80 -1.66 23.77
CA GLU A 234 3.36 -0.80 22.68
C GLU A 234 2.49 0.34 23.21
N THR A 235 2.81 1.56 22.81
CA THR A 235 2.04 2.76 23.15
C THR A 235 1.80 3.62 21.92
N ASN A 236 0.66 4.32 21.88
CA ASN A 236 0.42 5.33 20.85
C ASN A 236 1.33 6.54 21.11
N ALA A 237 2.16 6.86 20.14
CA ALA A 237 3.16 7.93 20.22
C ALA A 237 2.86 9.12 19.28
N PHE A 238 1.64 9.21 18.76
CA PHE A 238 1.25 10.29 17.84
C PHE A 238 1.43 11.69 18.47
N ALA A 239 1.22 11.82 19.79
CA ALA A 239 1.38 13.07 20.51
C ALA A 239 2.86 13.51 20.66
N LEU A 240 3.81 12.65 20.32
CA LEU A 240 5.25 12.97 20.32
C LEU A 240 5.71 13.51 18.96
N LEU A 241 4.82 13.56 17.97
CA LEU A 241 5.14 14.13 16.67
C LEU A 241 5.41 15.62 16.81
N ASP A 242 6.52 16.09 16.23
CA ASP A 242 6.88 17.50 16.16
C ASP A 242 5.79 18.28 15.39
N GLU A 243 5.42 19.47 15.88
CA GLU A 243 4.36 20.32 15.31
C GLU A 243 4.65 20.72 13.85
N ASP A 244 5.91 20.82 13.48
CA ASP A 244 6.36 21.18 12.13
C ASP A 244 6.50 19.96 11.19
N SER A 245 6.08 18.77 11.63
CA SER A 245 6.18 17.55 10.83
C SER A 245 5.22 17.54 9.65
N ASP A 246 5.72 17.11 8.50
CA ASP A 246 4.95 16.97 7.26
C ASP A 246 4.26 15.61 7.17
N LEU A 247 3.21 15.53 6.35
CA LEU A 247 2.62 14.27 5.91
C LEU A 247 3.43 13.69 4.73
N MET A 248 4.70 13.43 4.97
CA MET A 248 5.66 13.02 3.95
C MET A 248 5.23 11.77 3.19
N GLU A 249 5.41 11.80 1.87
CA GLU A 249 5.22 10.69 0.94
C GLU A 249 6.46 10.51 0.04
N LEU A 250 6.63 9.31 -0.52
CA LEU A 250 7.69 9.07 -1.49
C LEU A 250 7.21 9.48 -2.88
N HIS A 251 7.76 10.54 -3.42
CA HIS A 251 7.44 11.03 -4.76
C HIS A 251 7.93 10.07 -5.84
N PRO A 252 7.32 10.06 -7.04
CA PRO A 252 7.81 9.28 -8.17
C PRO A 252 9.28 9.55 -8.47
N GLY A 253 10.05 8.50 -8.72
CA GLY A 253 11.50 8.58 -8.93
C GLY A 253 12.31 8.41 -7.63
N ASP A 254 13.46 9.07 -7.58
CA ASP A 254 14.42 8.91 -6.48
C ASP A 254 14.11 9.88 -5.33
N ASN A 255 14.06 9.33 -4.11
CA ASN A 255 13.88 10.06 -2.86
C ASN A 255 15.09 9.81 -1.97
N VAL A 256 15.81 10.85 -1.64
CA VAL A 256 16.97 10.76 -0.74
C VAL A 256 16.53 11.03 0.69
N LEU A 257 16.33 9.95 1.44
CA LEU A 257 15.93 10.00 2.84
C LEU A 257 17.14 10.05 3.75
N THR A 258 17.02 10.75 4.86
CA THR A 258 18.05 10.88 5.89
C THR A 258 17.44 10.62 7.26
N ALA A 259 18.05 9.72 8.04
CA ALA A 259 17.76 9.63 9.47
C ALA A 259 18.60 10.66 10.22
N ASP A 260 17.96 11.44 11.07
CA ASP A 260 18.58 12.52 11.83
C ASP A 260 18.14 12.50 13.30
N ALA A 261 18.84 13.21 14.17
CA ALA A 261 18.50 13.37 15.57
C ALA A 261 19.22 14.59 16.14
N ALA A 262 18.67 15.23 17.16
CA ALA A 262 19.34 16.32 17.87
C ALA A 262 20.64 15.84 18.54
N SER A 263 20.64 14.59 19.06
CA SER A 263 21.85 13.92 19.53
C SER A 263 21.70 12.39 19.46
N GLY A 264 22.83 11.66 19.43
CA GLY A 264 22.85 10.19 19.37
C GLY A 264 22.46 9.61 18.01
N ARG A 265 22.59 10.39 16.93
CA ARG A 265 22.26 9.97 15.56
C ARG A 265 22.95 8.66 15.16
N GLU A 266 24.16 8.41 15.64
CA GLU A 266 24.93 7.18 15.41
C GLU A 266 24.25 5.93 15.95
N GLY A 267 23.38 6.08 16.94
CA GLY A 267 22.55 5.02 17.50
C GLY A 267 21.24 4.78 16.74
N LEU A 268 20.88 5.62 15.78
CA LEU A 268 19.62 5.56 15.06
C LEU A 268 19.76 4.72 13.80
N GLN A 269 18.87 3.72 13.66
CA GLN A 269 18.69 2.92 12.45
C GLN A 269 17.28 3.14 11.91
N ALA A 270 17.16 3.37 10.61
CA ALA A 270 15.87 3.52 9.96
C ALA A 270 15.66 2.48 8.87
N SER A 271 14.48 1.93 8.80
CA SER A 271 14.01 1.10 7.68
C SER A 271 12.71 1.65 7.13
N ILE A 272 12.61 1.64 5.81
CA ILE A 272 11.47 2.15 5.07
C ILE A 272 10.87 1.00 4.26
N SER A 273 9.55 0.89 4.28
CA SER A 273 8.82 -0.06 3.44
C SER A 273 7.59 0.61 2.83
N PHE A 274 7.29 0.27 1.58
CA PHE A 274 6.11 0.79 0.89
C PHE A 274 5.66 -0.16 -0.23
N TYR A 275 4.43 0.04 -0.68
CA TYR A 275 3.85 -0.67 -1.81
C TYR A 275 3.67 0.31 -2.97
N PRO A 276 4.40 0.14 -4.09
CA PRO A 276 4.23 1.00 -5.26
C PRO A 276 2.79 1.05 -5.75
N LEU A 277 2.37 2.22 -6.25
CA LEU A 277 1.01 2.44 -6.74
C LEU A 277 0.95 2.30 -8.27
N ALA A 278 -0.10 1.63 -8.75
CA ALA A 278 -0.46 1.56 -10.16
C ALA A 278 -1.79 2.27 -10.39
N VAL A 279 -1.82 3.24 -11.31
CA VAL A 279 -3.03 4.01 -11.65
C VAL A 279 -4.08 3.13 -12.36
N GLY A 280 -3.62 2.15 -13.13
CA GLY A 280 -4.46 1.17 -13.80
C GLY A 280 -3.72 -0.12 -14.03
N ILE A 281 -4.46 -1.20 -14.13
CA ILE A 281 -3.93 -2.53 -14.41
C ILE A 281 -4.62 -3.07 -15.66
N LEU A 282 -3.90 -3.86 -16.43
CA LEU A 282 -4.46 -4.60 -17.54
C LEU A 282 -4.48 -6.09 -17.19
N PRO A 283 -5.56 -6.81 -17.52
CA PRO A 283 -5.55 -8.26 -17.46
C PRO A 283 -4.39 -8.79 -18.31
N GLU A 284 -3.64 -9.77 -17.80
CA GLU A 284 -2.60 -10.39 -18.61
C GLU A 284 -3.26 -11.16 -19.74
N VAL A 285 -3.17 -10.64 -20.96
CA VAL A 285 -3.53 -11.37 -22.17
C VAL A 285 -2.45 -12.42 -22.41
N MET A 286 -2.84 -13.69 -22.41
CA MET A 286 -1.91 -14.76 -22.81
C MET A 286 -1.35 -14.49 -24.20
N LYS A 287 -0.04 -14.48 -24.31
CA LYS A 287 0.70 -14.59 -25.58
C LYS A 287 0.73 -16.04 -26.03
#